data_6a371de066964b2c3ed2c5f7b975591a
#
_entry.id   6a371de066964b2c3ed2c5f7b975591a
#
_cell.length_a   1.000
_cell.length_b   1.000
_cell.length_c   1.000
_cell.angle_alpha   90.00
_cell.angle_beta   90.00
_cell.angle_gamma   90.00
#
_symmetry.space_group_name_H-M   'P 1'
#
loop_
_entity.id
_entity.type
_entity.pdbx_description
1 polymer ?
#
loop_
_entity_poly.entity_id
_entity_poly.type
_entity_poly.pdbx_seq_one_letter_code
_entity_poly.pdbx_strand_id
1 'polypeptide(L)'
;MAQYKEMDTNFLDRITVGRITNVAEQQSSLDKISEFDFSLIVIDNVTDLFSFEYPKEEQFLEKTTKFSKYMKRLSQIAFETKIPIIITNIIRKVEQTEQENMESIISLYTHIKIKLAKKQAIYEGQIFLNPIQKNLFSYIITKQGLSNPS
;
A
#
# COMPACT_ATOMS: atom_id res chain seq x y z
N MET A 1 -20.23 7.65 -15.35
CA MET A 1 -19.16 8.64 -15.59
C MET A 1 -18.90 9.40 -14.32
N ALA A 2 -17.82 9.13 -13.61
CA ALA A 2 -17.37 10.01 -12.54
C ALA A 2 -16.78 11.25 -13.21
N GLN A 3 -17.50 12.37 -13.21
CA GLN A 3 -16.92 13.65 -13.56
C GLN A 3 -15.86 13.96 -12.50
N TYR A 4 -14.59 14.04 -12.92
CA TYR A 4 -13.59 14.73 -12.13
C TYR A 4 -14.10 16.17 -11.98
N LYS A 5 -14.64 16.49 -10.80
CA LYS A 5 -14.84 17.88 -10.41
C LYS A 5 -13.50 18.57 -10.60
N GLU A 6 -13.51 19.79 -11.17
CA GLU A 6 -12.34 20.65 -11.22
C GLU A 6 -11.64 20.56 -9.87
N MET A 7 -10.37 20.09 -9.88
CA MET A 7 -9.61 19.98 -8.65
C MET A 7 -9.51 21.39 -8.07
N ASP A 8 -9.99 21.53 -6.84
CA ASP A 8 -9.77 22.71 -6.02
C ASP A 8 -8.28 23.08 -6.13
N THR A 9 -7.99 24.32 -6.54
CA THR A 9 -6.61 24.80 -6.74
C THR A 9 -5.74 24.60 -5.50
N ASN A 10 -6.36 24.46 -4.32
CA ASN A 10 -5.69 24.25 -3.02
C ASN A 10 -5.64 22.77 -2.62
N PHE A 11 -5.95 21.83 -3.51
CA PHE A 11 -5.92 20.40 -3.17
C PHE A 11 -4.54 19.94 -2.69
N LEU A 12 -3.46 20.40 -3.32
CA LEU A 12 -2.09 20.03 -2.97
C LEU A 12 -1.68 20.55 -1.59
N ASP A 13 -2.24 21.66 -1.12
CA ASP A 13 -1.94 22.21 0.20
C ASP A 13 -2.46 21.33 1.35
N ARG A 14 -3.37 20.41 1.04
CA ARG A 14 -3.91 19.42 1.98
C ARG A 14 -3.12 18.10 2.00
N ILE A 15 -2.05 18.00 1.20
CA ILE A 15 -1.23 16.79 1.14
C ILE A 15 0.06 17.03 1.92
N THR A 16 0.23 16.26 2.99
CA THR A 16 1.49 16.22 3.73
C THR A 16 2.33 15.04 3.23
N VAL A 17 3.57 15.29 2.81
CA VAL A 17 4.48 14.25 2.34
C VAL A 17 5.60 14.07 3.33
N GLY A 18 5.74 12.86 3.87
CA GLY A 18 6.87 12.42 4.69
C GLY A 18 7.86 11.62 3.86
N ARG A 19 9.14 11.97 3.89
CA ARG A 19 10.19 11.16 3.30
C ARG A 19 10.86 10.34 4.39
N ILE A 20 10.77 9.02 4.27
CA ILE A 20 11.31 8.04 5.21
C ILE A 20 12.45 7.29 4.54
N THR A 21 13.58 7.13 5.20
CA THR A 21 14.80 6.59 4.60
C THR A 21 15.30 5.30 5.23
N ASN A 22 14.76 4.91 6.39
CA ASN A 22 15.15 3.72 7.10
C ASN A 22 13.98 3.13 7.94
N VAL A 23 14.13 1.88 8.37
CA VAL A 23 13.11 1.15 9.12
C VAL A 23 12.80 1.82 10.47
N ALA A 24 13.80 2.37 11.17
CA ALA A 24 13.58 3.03 12.45
C ALA A 24 12.70 4.28 12.29
N GLU A 25 12.96 5.09 11.27
CA GLU A 25 12.11 6.23 10.91
C GLU A 25 10.71 5.78 10.49
N GLN A 26 10.61 4.71 9.69
CA GLN A 26 9.33 4.16 9.28
C GLN A 26 8.48 3.73 10.48
N GLN A 27 9.09 3.12 11.49
CA GLN A 27 8.41 2.74 12.71
C GLN A 27 8.01 3.94 13.58
N SER A 28 8.93 4.89 13.79
CA SER A 28 8.68 6.08 14.62
C SER A 28 7.69 7.07 13.98
N SER A 29 7.56 7.06 12.65
CA SER A 29 6.59 7.91 11.95
C SER A 29 5.14 7.59 12.32
N LEU A 30 4.87 6.36 12.77
CA LEU A 30 3.54 5.96 13.21
C LEU A 30 3.05 6.72 14.44
N ASP A 31 3.97 7.10 15.32
CA ASP A 31 3.62 7.84 16.54
C ASP A 31 3.17 9.27 16.21
N LYS A 32 3.69 9.82 15.09
CA LYS A 32 3.32 11.17 14.62
C LYS A 32 1.96 11.22 13.92
N ILE A 33 1.44 10.09 13.45
CA ILE A 33 0.14 10.05 12.75
C ILE A 33 -0.99 10.59 13.62
N SER A 34 -0.97 10.30 14.91
CA SER A 34 -1.99 10.76 15.86
C SER A 34 -1.91 12.26 16.18
N GLU A 35 -0.84 12.94 15.80
CA GLU A 35 -0.67 14.38 16.00
C GLU A 35 -1.39 15.23 14.94
N PHE A 36 -1.84 14.60 13.85
CA PHE A 36 -2.47 15.27 12.72
C PHE A 36 -3.85 14.72 12.44
N ASP A 37 -4.74 15.58 11.96
CA ASP A 37 -6.10 15.21 11.53
C ASP A 37 -6.10 14.78 10.05
N PHE A 38 -5.60 13.57 9.79
CA PHE A 38 -5.60 13.00 8.45
C PHE A 38 -6.93 12.34 8.11
N SER A 39 -7.38 12.47 6.86
CA SER A 39 -8.52 11.73 6.30
C SER A 39 -8.11 10.45 5.57
N LEU A 40 -6.83 10.32 5.21
CA LEU A 40 -6.25 9.18 4.50
C LEU A 40 -4.75 9.13 4.76
N ILE A 41 -4.22 7.93 4.93
CA ILE A 41 -2.78 7.68 5.01
C ILE A 41 -2.39 6.75 3.87
N VAL A 42 -1.30 7.11 3.16
CA VAL A 42 -0.73 6.28 2.08
C VAL A 42 0.73 5.99 2.38
N ILE A 43 1.13 4.72 2.31
CA ILE A 43 2.51 4.26 2.52
C ILE A 43 3.00 3.57 1.25
N ASP A 44 3.93 4.20 0.57
CA ASP A 44 4.48 3.75 -0.70
C ASP A 44 6.02 3.64 -0.62
N ASN A 45 6.61 2.49 -0.53
CA ASN A 45 6.17 1.11 -0.41
C ASN A 45 6.42 0.58 1.03
N VAL A 46 5.54 -0.28 1.53
CA VAL A 46 5.57 -0.73 2.93
C VAL A 46 6.73 -1.67 3.26
N THR A 47 7.24 -2.42 2.27
CA THR A 47 8.23 -3.50 2.51
C THR A 47 9.65 -3.16 2.07
N ASP A 48 9.87 -2.10 1.28
CA ASP A 48 11.16 -1.86 0.63
C ASP A 48 12.28 -1.59 1.63
N LEU A 49 12.07 -0.74 2.61
CA LEU A 49 13.09 -0.43 3.62
C LEU A 49 13.47 -1.68 4.45
N PHE A 50 12.48 -2.51 4.81
CA PHE A 50 12.75 -3.78 5.49
C PHE A 50 13.55 -4.74 4.61
N SER A 51 13.30 -4.75 3.30
CA SER A 51 14.04 -5.60 2.38
C SER A 51 15.46 -5.10 2.15
N PHE A 52 15.66 -3.79 2.18
CA PHE A 52 16.95 -3.14 2.02
C PHE A 52 17.84 -3.31 3.26
N GLU A 53 17.30 -3.09 4.46
CA GLU A 53 18.08 -3.17 5.70
C GLU A 53 18.33 -4.60 6.16
N TYR A 54 17.44 -5.55 5.82
CA TYR A 54 17.56 -6.97 6.18
C TYR A 54 17.65 -7.85 4.93
N PRO A 55 18.74 -7.75 4.13
CA PRO A 55 18.85 -8.46 2.86
C PRO A 55 19.25 -9.94 3.02
N LYS A 56 19.85 -10.31 4.17
CA LYS A 56 20.41 -11.63 4.39
C LYS A 56 19.37 -12.60 4.93
N GLU A 57 19.51 -13.87 4.57
CA GLU A 57 18.63 -14.94 5.04
C GLU A 57 18.68 -15.12 6.57
N GLU A 58 19.86 -14.99 7.17
CA GLU A 58 20.07 -15.03 8.62
C GLU A 58 19.27 -13.95 9.38
N GLN A 59 18.95 -12.84 8.72
CA GLN A 59 18.18 -11.73 9.28
C GLN A 59 16.68 -11.89 9.10
N PHE A 60 16.23 -12.98 8.48
CA PHE A 60 14.83 -13.19 8.14
C PHE A 60 13.90 -13.13 9.36
N LEU A 61 14.29 -13.74 10.48
CA LEU A 61 13.49 -13.74 11.70
C LEU A 61 13.39 -12.33 12.30
N GLU A 62 14.47 -11.57 12.32
CA GLU A 62 14.47 -10.20 12.80
C GLU A 62 13.59 -9.31 11.91
N LYS A 63 13.76 -9.41 10.59
CA LYS A 63 12.97 -8.71 9.59
C LYS A 63 11.47 -8.96 9.77
N THR A 64 11.07 -10.24 9.82
CA THR A 64 9.66 -10.63 9.95
C THR A 64 9.06 -10.18 11.27
N THR A 65 9.84 -10.27 12.36
CA THR A 65 9.39 -9.82 13.68
C THR A 65 9.17 -8.31 13.71
N LYS A 66 10.11 -7.51 13.21
CA LYS A 66 9.98 -6.04 13.14
C LYS A 66 8.84 -5.62 12.22
N PHE A 67 8.73 -6.24 11.05
CA PHE A 67 7.67 -5.94 10.10
C PHE A 67 6.28 -6.30 10.65
N SER A 68 6.14 -7.43 11.33
CA SER A 68 4.88 -7.82 11.97
C SER A 68 4.45 -6.83 13.06
N LYS A 69 5.39 -6.34 13.87
CA LYS A 69 5.12 -5.29 14.87
C LYS A 69 4.65 -3.99 14.21
N TYR A 70 5.30 -3.59 13.12
CA TYR A 70 4.93 -2.42 12.34
C TYR A 70 3.52 -2.53 11.77
N MET A 71 3.19 -3.63 11.10
CA MET A 71 1.87 -3.88 10.52
C MET A 71 0.78 -3.95 11.59
N LYS A 72 1.08 -4.57 12.74
CA LYS A 72 0.16 -4.58 13.89
C LYS A 72 -0.16 -3.16 14.37
N ARG A 73 0.86 -2.31 14.49
CA ARG A 73 0.66 -0.92 14.93
C ARG A 73 -0.14 -0.11 13.91
N LEU A 74 0.12 -0.28 12.61
CA LEU A 74 -0.68 0.32 11.54
C LEU A 74 -2.15 -0.08 11.64
N SER A 75 -2.43 -1.37 11.81
CA SER A 75 -3.79 -1.88 11.97
C SER A 75 -4.48 -1.31 13.20
N GLN A 76 -3.75 -1.16 14.31
CA GLN A 76 -4.27 -0.53 15.53
C GLN A 76 -4.63 0.95 15.28
N ILE A 77 -3.74 1.71 14.64
CA ILE A 77 -4.00 3.11 14.30
C ILE A 77 -5.25 3.23 13.43
N ALA A 78 -5.38 2.43 12.37
CA ALA A 78 -6.55 2.43 11.52
C ALA A 78 -7.85 2.14 12.31
N PHE A 79 -7.79 1.20 13.24
CA PHE A 79 -8.92 0.84 14.07
C PHE A 79 -9.29 1.93 15.09
N GLU A 80 -8.30 2.52 15.76
CA GLU A 80 -8.47 3.55 16.79
C GLU A 80 -8.96 4.88 16.19
N THR A 81 -8.33 5.30 15.10
CA THR A 81 -8.60 6.61 14.48
C THR A 81 -9.72 6.58 13.45
N LYS A 82 -10.09 5.39 12.93
CA LYS A 82 -11.02 5.19 11.81
C LYS A 82 -10.51 5.81 10.48
N ILE A 83 -9.23 6.12 10.40
CA ILE A 83 -8.61 6.65 9.18
C ILE A 83 -8.26 5.47 8.27
N PRO A 84 -8.69 5.46 7.01
CA PRO A 84 -8.27 4.45 6.05
C PRO A 84 -6.77 4.55 5.77
N ILE A 85 -6.08 3.40 5.74
CA ILE A 85 -4.66 3.31 5.41
C ILE A 85 -4.51 2.50 4.14
N ILE A 86 -3.86 3.07 3.13
CA ILE A 86 -3.48 2.40 1.89
C ILE A 86 -1.99 2.11 1.95
N ILE A 87 -1.62 0.86 1.70
CA ILE A 87 -0.21 0.47 1.55
C ILE A 87 0.01 -0.08 0.15
N THR A 88 1.13 0.23 -0.46
CA THR A 88 1.57 -0.44 -1.68
C THR A 88 2.64 -1.48 -1.35
N ASN A 89 2.71 -2.52 -2.16
CA ASN A 89 3.69 -3.58 -2.05
C ASN A 89 4.09 -4.08 -3.44
N ILE A 90 5.27 -4.69 -3.55
CA ILE A 90 5.81 -5.20 -4.81
C ILE A 90 5.54 -6.69 -4.93
N ILE A 91 5.10 -7.09 -6.13
CA ILE A 91 5.05 -8.48 -6.57
C ILE A 91 6.32 -8.77 -7.37
N ARG A 92 7.06 -9.79 -6.98
CA ARG A 92 8.25 -10.25 -7.69
C ARG A 92 7.94 -11.56 -8.41
N LYS A 93 8.55 -11.75 -9.58
CA LYS A 93 8.57 -13.07 -10.23
C LYS A 93 9.75 -13.85 -9.68
N VAL A 94 9.44 -14.98 -9.07
CA VAL A 94 10.44 -15.97 -8.63
C VAL A 94 10.18 -17.22 -9.46
N GLU A 95 11.13 -17.55 -10.33
CA GLU A 95 10.96 -18.59 -11.35
C GLU A 95 9.76 -18.30 -12.27
N GLN A 96 8.67 -19.11 -12.16
CA GLN A 96 7.44 -18.92 -12.93
C GLN A 96 6.25 -18.45 -12.08
N THR A 97 6.47 -18.18 -10.78
CA THR A 97 5.44 -17.77 -9.85
C THR A 97 5.58 -16.30 -9.47
N GLU A 98 4.44 -15.64 -9.31
CA GLU A 98 4.39 -14.29 -8.77
C GLU A 98 4.25 -14.39 -7.24
N GLN A 99 5.17 -13.74 -6.53
CA GLN A 99 5.18 -13.72 -5.07
C GLN A 99 5.10 -12.29 -4.55
N GLU A 100 4.16 -12.06 -3.68
CA GLU A 100 4.07 -10.82 -2.92
C GLU A 100 5.12 -10.83 -1.81
N ASN A 101 5.86 -9.73 -1.66
CA ASN A 101 6.83 -9.62 -0.58
C ASN A 101 6.11 -9.58 0.78
N MET A 102 6.55 -10.41 1.73
CA MET A 102 5.98 -10.51 3.09
C MET A 102 4.46 -10.81 3.12
N GLU A 103 3.94 -11.52 2.11
CA GLU A 103 2.50 -11.77 1.90
C GLU A 103 1.79 -12.31 3.14
N SER A 104 2.38 -13.27 3.85
CA SER A 104 1.79 -13.89 5.02
C SER A 104 1.48 -12.89 6.14
N ILE A 105 2.38 -11.92 6.35
CA ILE A 105 2.21 -10.87 7.37
C ILE A 105 1.19 -9.83 6.88
N ILE A 106 1.33 -9.36 5.64
CA ILE A 106 0.41 -8.35 5.09
C ILE A 106 -1.03 -8.86 5.12
N SER A 107 -1.24 -10.12 4.74
CA SER A 107 -2.58 -10.72 4.72
C SER A 107 -3.26 -10.79 6.09
N LEU A 108 -2.48 -10.84 7.18
CA LEU A 108 -3.05 -10.84 8.54
C LEU A 108 -3.61 -9.48 8.96
N TYR A 109 -3.14 -8.39 8.37
CA TYR A 109 -3.45 -7.02 8.80
C TYR A 109 -4.18 -6.20 7.74
N THR A 110 -4.50 -6.76 6.58
CA THR A 110 -5.21 -6.06 5.50
C THR A 110 -6.60 -6.65 5.28
N HIS A 111 -7.61 -5.78 5.11
CA HIS A 111 -8.99 -6.19 4.86
C HIS A 111 -9.26 -6.39 3.36
N ILE A 112 -8.62 -5.59 2.53
CA ILE A 112 -8.81 -5.57 1.08
C ILE A 112 -7.44 -5.61 0.43
N LYS A 113 -7.26 -6.49 -0.54
CA LYS A 113 -6.10 -6.52 -1.42
C LYS A 113 -6.53 -6.20 -2.84
N ILE A 114 -5.74 -5.37 -3.52
CA ILE A 114 -5.94 -5.06 -4.94
C ILE A 114 -4.65 -5.38 -5.66
N LYS A 115 -4.70 -6.37 -6.55
CA LYS A 115 -3.59 -6.68 -7.46
C LYS A 115 -3.77 -5.88 -8.73
N LEU A 116 -2.75 -5.13 -9.11
CA LEU A 116 -2.72 -4.36 -10.34
C LEU A 116 -1.72 -4.99 -11.32
N ALA A 117 -2.12 -5.17 -12.55
CA ALA A 117 -1.27 -5.71 -13.60
C ALA A 117 -1.42 -4.88 -14.88
N LYS A 118 -0.31 -4.64 -15.58
CA LYS A 118 -0.33 -3.99 -16.89
C LYS A 118 -0.36 -5.08 -17.98
N LYS A 119 -1.37 -5.01 -18.84
CA LYS A 119 -1.48 -5.87 -20.04
C LYS A 119 -1.52 -4.98 -21.29
N GLN A 120 -0.39 -4.89 -21.99
CA GLN A 120 -0.23 -4.00 -23.14
C GLN A 120 -0.56 -2.53 -22.81
N ALA A 121 -1.66 -2.00 -23.36
CA ALA A 121 -2.12 -0.63 -23.13
C ALA A 121 -3.17 -0.51 -22.02
N ILE A 122 -3.66 -1.63 -21.49
CA ILE A 122 -4.72 -1.68 -20.48
C ILE A 122 -4.13 -2.13 -19.15
N TYR A 123 -4.65 -1.58 -18.07
CA TYR A 123 -4.36 -2.04 -16.71
C TYR A 123 -5.56 -2.84 -16.20
N GLU A 124 -5.28 -3.96 -15.57
CA GLU A 124 -6.28 -4.78 -14.88
C GLU A 124 -6.09 -4.71 -13.39
N GLY A 125 -7.17 -4.60 -12.66
CA GLY A 125 -7.21 -4.70 -11.22
C GLY A 125 -8.05 -5.89 -10.77
N GLN A 126 -7.55 -6.62 -9.78
CA GLN A 126 -8.26 -7.71 -9.15
C GLN A 126 -8.40 -7.41 -7.65
N ILE A 127 -9.65 -7.31 -7.18
CA ILE A 127 -9.97 -7.03 -5.78
C ILE A 127 -10.21 -8.35 -5.05
N PHE A 128 -9.57 -8.52 -3.91
CA PHE A 128 -9.73 -9.65 -2.99
C PHE A 128 -10.34 -9.12 -1.69
N LEU A 129 -11.65 -9.28 -1.53
CA LEU A 129 -12.40 -8.91 -0.32
C LEU A 129 -12.53 -10.08 0.67
N ASN A 130 -12.45 -11.29 0.13
CA ASN A 130 -12.55 -12.57 0.83
C ASN A 130 -11.88 -13.59 -0.08
N PRO A 131 -11.27 -14.68 0.42
CA PRO A 131 -10.61 -15.68 -0.44
C PRO A 131 -11.52 -16.25 -1.55
N ILE A 132 -12.84 -16.11 -1.43
CA ILE A 132 -13.82 -16.67 -2.39
C ILE A 132 -14.28 -15.64 -3.42
N GLN A 133 -14.26 -14.34 -3.13
CA GLN A 133 -14.85 -13.32 -4.01
C GLN A 133 -13.77 -12.50 -4.69
N LYS A 134 -13.70 -12.63 -6.02
CA LYS A 134 -12.77 -11.88 -6.90
C LYS A 134 -13.57 -10.95 -7.79
N ASN A 135 -13.37 -9.65 -7.64
CA ASN A 135 -13.90 -8.65 -8.56
C ASN A 135 -12.79 -8.17 -9.49
N LEU A 136 -13.05 -8.18 -10.79
CA LEU A 136 -12.13 -7.73 -11.82
C LEU A 136 -12.60 -6.39 -12.35
N PHE A 137 -11.66 -5.49 -12.62
CA PHE A 137 -11.89 -4.24 -13.32
C PHE A 137 -10.72 -3.94 -14.26
N SER A 138 -10.98 -3.10 -15.25
CA SER A 138 -9.93 -2.65 -16.18
C SER A 138 -9.96 -1.13 -16.28
N TYR A 139 -8.80 -0.54 -16.54
CA TYR A 139 -8.67 0.90 -16.73
C TYR A 139 -7.50 1.24 -17.65
N ILE A 140 -7.51 2.43 -18.19
CA ILE A 140 -6.40 3.04 -18.92
C ILE A 140 -5.96 4.31 -18.19
N ILE A 141 -4.67 4.64 -18.35
CA ILE A 141 -4.11 5.89 -17.83
C ILE A 141 -4.03 6.88 -19.00
N THR A 142 -4.70 7.99 -18.89
CA THR A 142 -4.70 9.08 -19.86
C THR A 142 -4.06 10.33 -19.25
N LYS A 143 -3.88 11.38 -20.07
CA LYS A 143 -3.41 12.68 -19.56
C LYS A 143 -4.36 13.31 -18.53
N GLN A 144 -5.66 12.96 -18.57
CA GLN A 144 -6.65 13.43 -17.62
C GLN A 144 -6.82 12.52 -16.40
N GLY A 145 -6.05 11.44 -16.29
CA GLY A 145 -6.11 10.46 -15.20
C GLY A 145 -6.63 9.09 -15.63
N LEU A 146 -7.33 8.40 -14.72
CA LEU A 146 -7.86 7.07 -14.97
C LEU A 146 -9.18 7.14 -15.75
N SER A 147 -9.32 6.27 -16.75
CA SER A 147 -10.53 6.15 -17.58
C SER A 147 -10.88 4.69 -17.82
N ASN A 148 -12.16 4.44 -18.14
CA ASN A 148 -12.55 3.11 -18.59
C ASN A 148 -11.93 2.82 -19.96
N PRO A 149 -11.52 1.56 -20.23
CA PRO A 149 -11.14 1.16 -21.57
C PRO A 149 -12.34 1.35 -22.51
N SER A 150 -12.10 1.93 -23.67
CA SER A 150 -13.09 2.03 -24.76
C SER A 150 -13.23 0.71 -25.51
#